data_9974f8c711f7f5f95d4570ff8518f9b5
#
_entry.id   9974f8c711f7f5f95d4570ff8518f9b5
#
_cell.length_a   1.000
_cell.length_b   1.000
_cell.length_c   1.000
_cell.angle_alpha   90.00
_cell.angle_beta   90.00
_cell.angle_gamma   90.00
#
_symmetry.space_group_name_H-M   'P 1'
#
loop_
_entity.id
_entity.type
_entity.pdbx_description
1 polymer ?
#
loop_
_entity_poly.entity_id
_entity_poly.type
_entity_poly.pdbx_seq_one_letter_code
_entity_poly.pdbx_strand_id
1 'polypeptide(L)'
;MLDFHLRKALLTAAGPRILDVRLTLAPGELLAISGPSGAGKTTLLRLLAGLDRPDGGFIQAAGHTWYSQERRQWLPPQCRPLGFVFQDYALFPNMTVRENLAFAAEGQADKKQLVNELLVALELAELAERRPAVLSGGQQQRVALARALARRPRLLLLDEPLAALDLPTRLRLQQVLAEVHRRFELTTILISHDPAEITRLASRVVELELGQVRRLGPPVAPAAPARVVGRVLAMLPGGRLRVQLPGGTEVEVNGTAGVGEEIVLTVDVAPTL
;
A
#
# COMPACT_ATOMS: atom_id res chain seq x y z
N MET A 1 18.37 1.00 9.52
CA MET A 1 18.56 0.08 8.39
C MET A 1 17.79 -1.21 8.69
N LEU A 2 17.01 -1.69 7.73
CA LEU A 2 16.38 -3.02 7.73
C LEU A 2 17.08 -3.87 6.67
N ASP A 3 17.60 -5.02 7.05
CA ASP A 3 18.22 -5.99 6.13
C ASP A 3 17.63 -7.37 6.38
N PHE A 4 17.17 -8.02 5.33
CA PHE A 4 16.58 -9.34 5.46
C PHE A 4 16.79 -10.22 4.23
N HIS A 5 16.86 -11.52 4.49
CA HIS A 5 16.71 -12.58 3.50
C HIS A 5 15.69 -13.57 4.05
N LEU A 6 14.59 -13.76 3.36
CA LEU A 6 13.46 -14.57 3.82
C LEU A 6 13.11 -15.63 2.79
N ARG A 7 13.00 -16.86 3.26
CA ARG A 7 12.51 -18.00 2.47
C ARG A 7 11.29 -18.58 3.15
N LYS A 8 10.24 -18.86 2.34
CA LYS A 8 8.99 -19.45 2.80
C LYS A 8 8.33 -20.27 1.71
N ALA A 9 7.96 -21.50 2.00
CA ALA A 9 7.11 -22.30 1.12
C ALA A 9 5.70 -21.69 1.10
N LEU A 10 5.17 -21.46 -0.09
CA LEU A 10 3.83 -20.94 -0.34
C LEU A 10 3.00 -22.01 -1.06
N LEU A 11 1.76 -22.18 -0.63
CA LEU A 11 0.74 -22.90 -1.39
C LEU A 11 -0.09 -21.87 -2.15
N THR A 12 -0.01 -21.89 -3.48
CA THR A 12 -0.78 -21.01 -4.35
C THR A 12 -1.78 -21.81 -5.19
N ALA A 13 -2.76 -21.13 -5.77
CA ALA A 13 -3.71 -21.79 -6.70
C ALA A 13 -3.01 -22.46 -7.89
N ALA A 14 -1.80 -21.99 -8.27
CA ALA A 14 -0.97 -22.55 -9.34
C ALA A 14 0.05 -23.60 -8.82
N GLY A 15 -0.11 -24.09 -7.58
CA GLY A 15 0.78 -25.08 -6.97
C GLY A 15 1.77 -24.52 -5.95
N PRO A 16 2.65 -25.38 -5.41
CA PRO A 16 3.65 -24.96 -4.43
C PRO A 16 4.71 -24.06 -5.05
N ARG A 17 5.10 -23.02 -4.32
CA ARG A 17 6.14 -22.05 -4.69
C ARG A 17 7.02 -21.72 -3.50
N ILE A 18 8.16 -21.09 -3.75
CA ILE A 18 9.05 -20.61 -2.70
C ILE A 18 9.14 -19.09 -2.81
N LEU A 19 8.76 -18.40 -1.74
CA LEU A 19 9.13 -17.02 -1.54
C LEU A 19 10.62 -16.99 -1.18
N ASP A 20 11.42 -16.30 -1.95
CA ASP A 20 12.86 -16.10 -1.70
C ASP A 20 13.20 -14.63 -2.02
N VAL A 21 13.26 -13.81 -0.96
CA VAL A 21 13.40 -12.36 -1.08
C VAL A 21 14.51 -11.87 -0.18
N ARG A 22 15.48 -11.19 -0.80
CA ARG A 22 16.57 -10.50 -0.09
C ARG A 22 16.53 -9.01 -0.42
N LEU A 23 16.42 -8.16 0.61
CA LEU A 23 16.34 -6.71 0.47
C LEU A 23 17.00 -6.02 1.66
N THR A 24 17.53 -4.82 1.36
CA THR A 24 18.02 -3.88 2.36
C THR A 24 17.36 -2.54 2.17
N LEU A 25 16.87 -1.93 3.26
CA LEU A 25 16.24 -0.61 3.28
C LEU A 25 17.05 0.33 4.18
N ALA A 26 17.28 1.54 3.69
CA ALA A 26 17.86 2.60 4.48
C ALA A 26 16.84 3.13 5.52
N PRO A 27 17.30 3.71 6.64
CA PRO A 27 16.40 4.46 7.53
C PRO A 27 15.70 5.60 6.77
N GLY A 28 14.41 5.79 7.02
CA GLY A 28 13.62 6.82 6.35
C GLY A 28 13.25 6.50 4.89
N GLU A 29 13.54 5.31 4.40
CA GLU A 29 13.16 4.89 3.04
C GLU A 29 11.71 4.45 2.99
N LEU A 30 10.97 4.85 1.94
CA LEU A 30 9.67 4.29 1.57
C LEU A 30 9.85 3.39 0.35
N LEU A 31 9.76 2.08 0.57
CA LEU A 31 9.80 1.03 -0.45
C LEU A 31 8.39 0.60 -0.80
N ALA A 32 8.02 0.64 -2.08
CA ALA A 32 6.81 0.00 -2.55
C ALA A 32 7.09 -1.44 -3.00
N ILE A 33 6.14 -2.33 -2.76
CA ILE A 33 6.14 -3.70 -3.29
C ILE A 33 4.91 -3.85 -4.18
N SER A 34 5.13 -4.14 -5.45
CA SER A 34 4.11 -4.40 -6.44
C SER A 34 4.22 -5.83 -6.98
N GLY A 35 3.26 -6.24 -7.81
CA GLY A 35 3.26 -7.55 -8.45
C GLY A 35 1.87 -8.19 -8.44
N PRO A 36 1.67 -9.29 -9.19
CA PRO A 36 0.38 -9.95 -9.32
C PRO A 36 -0.14 -10.51 -7.99
N SER A 37 -1.44 -10.81 -7.95
CA SER A 37 -2.03 -11.53 -6.82
C SER A 37 -1.36 -12.89 -6.65
N GLY A 38 -1.15 -13.31 -5.41
CA GLY A 38 -0.44 -14.56 -5.10
C GLY A 38 1.08 -14.52 -5.25
N ALA A 39 1.70 -13.37 -5.57
CA ALA A 39 3.16 -13.24 -5.65
C ALA A 39 3.88 -13.35 -4.29
N GLY A 40 3.14 -13.35 -3.17
CA GLY A 40 3.71 -13.46 -1.82
C GLY A 40 3.90 -12.13 -1.09
N LYS A 41 3.38 -11.01 -1.61
CA LYS A 41 3.52 -9.66 -1.03
C LYS A 41 3.07 -9.58 0.43
N THR A 42 1.81 -9.91 0.71
CA THR A 42 1.24 -9.95 2.06
C THR A 42 2.00 -10.93 2.97
N THR A 43 2.38 -12.10 2.44
CA THR A 43 3.19 -13.07 3.20
C THR A 43 4.52 -12.46 3.60
N LEU A 44 5.21 -11.72 2.71
CA LEU A 44 6.46 -11.05 3.03
C LEU A 44 6.28 -10.04 4.19
N LEU A 45 5.23 -9.22 4.17
CA LEU A 45 4.94 -8.30 5.28
C LEU A 45 4.66 -9.05 6.58
N ARG A 46 3.87 -10.13 6.52
CA ARG A 46 3.56 -10.96 7.70
C ARG A 46 4.80 -11.62 8.31
N LEU A 47 5.73 -12.09 7.48
CA LEU A 47 7.03 -12.61 7.92
C LEU A 47 7.87 -11.53 8.61
N LEU A 48 7.94 -10.32 8.04
CA LEU A 48 8.64 -9.18 8.64
C LEU A 48 7.99 -8.76 9.98
N ALA A 49 6.67 -8.80 10.05
CA ALA A 49 5.93 -8.51 11.28
C ALA A 49 6.09 -9.60 12.36
N GLY A 50 6.50 -10.81 11.98
CA GLY A 50 6.54 -11.96 12.86
C GLY A 50 5.20 -12.63 13.09
N LEU A 51 4.21 -12.31 12.25
CA LEU A 51 2.89 -12.95 12.26
C LEU A 51 2.94 -14.35 11.65
N ASP A 52 3.87 -14.55 10.71
CA ASP A 52 4.20 -15.85 10.14
C ASP A 52 5.68 -16.16 10.38
N ARG A 53 6.04 -17.44 10.39
CA ARG A 53 7.42 -17.88 10.62
C ARG A 53 8.08 -18.21 9.29
N PRO A 54 9.27 -17.62 8.98
CA PRO A 54 10.06 -18.00 7.82
C PRO A 54 10.56 -19.45 7.94
N ASP A 55 10.76 -20.11 6.80
CA ASP A 55 11.38 -21.42 6.75
C ASP A 55 12.90 -21.30 6.68
N GLY A 56 13.43 -20.11 6.32
CA GLY A 56 14.86 -19.86 6.27
C GLY A 56 15.23 -18.38 6.18
N GLY A 57 16.51 -18.10 6.41
CA GLY A 57 17.08 -16.77 6.27
C GLY A 57 17.25 -16.00 7.58
N PHE A 58 17.16 -14.67 7.49
CA PHE A 58 17.32 -13.76 8.63
C PHE A 58 16.54 -12.45 8.46
N ILE A 59 16.32 -11.74 9.58
CA ILE A 59 15.83 -10.35 9.63
C ILE A 59 16.69 -9.61 10.66
N GLN A 60 17.31 -8.51 10.21
CA GLN A 60 18.02 -7.55 11.05
C GLN A 60 17.37 -6.18 10.89
N ALA A 61 16.97 -5.55 11.99
CA ALA A 61 16.36 -4.24 11.98
C ALA A 61 16.92 -3.38 13.11
N ALA A 62 17.34 -2.15 12.79
CA ALA A 62 17.90 -1.18 13.74
C ALA A 62 19.01 -1.77 14.64
N GLY A 63 19.90 -2.62 14.10
CA GLY A 63 20.99 -3.27 14.83
C GLY A 63 20.60 -4.51 15.62
N HIS A 64 19.32 -4.91 15.62
CA HIS A 64 18.83 -6.08 16.34
C HIS A 64 18.43 -7.20 15.37
N THR A 65 18.74 -8.45 15.75
CA THR A 65 18.28 -9.63 15.02
C THR A 65 16.85 -9.97 15.46
N TRP A 66 15.90 -9.85 14.52
CA TRP A 66 14.50 -10.26 14.75
C TRP A 66 14.26 -11.73 14.41
N TYR A 67 15.00 -12.23 13.45
CA TYR A 67 14.98 -13.64 13.05
C TYR A 67 16.36 -14.07 12.54
N SER A 68 16.78 -15.27 12.92
CA SER A 68 17.92 -15.96 12.32
C SER A 68 17.69 -17.46 12.41
N GLN A 69 17.65 -18.13 11.25
CA GLN A 69 17.59 -19.59 11.19
C GLN A 69 18.86 -20.22 11.78
N GLU A 70 20.02 -19.66 11.44
CA GLU A 70 21.32 -20.16 11.90
C GLU A 70 21.46 -20.11 13.43
N ARG A 71 21.08 -18.96 14.03
CA ARG A 71 21.14 -18.76 15.48
C ARG A 71 19.92 -19.27 16.22
N ARG A 72 18.93 -19.84 15.54
CA ARG A 72 17.63 -20.28 16.08
C ARG A 72 16.93 -19.18 16.87
N GLN A 73 17.08 -17.94 16.43
CA GLN A 73 16.54 -16.76 17.11
C GLN A 73 15.20 -16.34 16.45
N TRP A 74 14.24 -16.03 17.30
CA TRP A 74 12.93 -15.53 16.90
C TRP A 74 12.44 -14.47 17.88
N LEU A 75 12.29 -13.23 17.39
CA LEU A 75 11.67 -12.15 18.15
C LEU A 75 10.15 -12.16 17.86
N PRO A 76 9.30 -12.37 18.87
CA PRO A 76 7.87 -12.45 18.68
C PRO A 76 7.30 -11.08 18.22
N PRO A 77 6.12 -11.05 17.55
CA PRO A 77 5.54 -9.85 16.96
C PRO A 77 5.41 -8.66 17.92
N GLN A 78 4.97 -8.92 19.15
CA GLN A 78 4.76 -7.89 20.17
C GLN A 78 6.06 -7.20 20.61
N CYS A 79 7.20 -7.84 20.41
CA CYS A 79 8.53 -7.30 20.75
C CYS A 79 9.19 -6.58 19.57
N ARG A 80 8.60 -6.62 18.35
CA ARG A 80 9.12 -5.90 17.19
C ARG A 80 8.64 -4.45 17.22
N PRO A 81 9.53 -3.46 17.17
CA PRO A 81 9.15 -2.04 17.17
C PRO A 81 8.65 -1.62 15.78
N LEU A 82 7.51 -2.16 15.35
CA LEU A 82 6.87 -1.87 14.07
C LEU A 82 5.38 -1.55 14.24
N GLY A 83 4.85 -0.78 13.28
CA GLY A 83 3.43 -0.60 13.04
C GLY A 83 2.98 -1.43 11.84
N PHE A 84 1.80 -2.00 11.89
CA PHE A 84 1.20 -2.75 10.80
C PHE A 84 -0.21 -2.23 10.53
N VAL A 85 -0.50 -1.90 9.27
CA VAL A 85 -1.84 -1.60 8.77
C VAL A 85 -2.26 -2.72 7.85
N PHE A 86 -3.28 -3.46 8.27
CA PHE A 86 -3.88 -4.57 7.51
C PHE A 86 -4.84 -4.04 6.45
N GLN A 87 -5.07 -4.83 5.43
CA GLN A 87 -6.02 -4.52 4.35
C GLN A 87 -7.46 -4.33 4.85
N ASP A 88 -7.87 -5.08 5.87
CA ASP A 88 -9.18 -5.00 6.54
C ASP A 88 -9.20 -4.05 7.75
N TYR A 89 -8.14 -3.23 7.90
CA TYR A 89 -7.90 -2.31 9.01
C TYR A 89 -7.78 -2.95 10.39
N ALA A 90 -8.36 -4.11 10.63
CA ALA A 90 -8.35 -4.90 11.87
C ALA A 90 -8.60 -4.05 13.14
N LEU A 91 -9.53 -3.09 13.09
CA LEU A 91 -9.87 -2.23 14.24
C LEU A 91 -10.62 -3.03 15.31
N PHE A 92 -10.44 -2.65 16.56
CA PHE A 92 -11.21 -3.20 17.66
C PHE A 92 -12.64 -2.63 17.63
N PRO A 93 -13.66 -3.42 17.25
CA PRO A 93 -15.00 -2.89 16.98
C PRO A 93 -15.72 -2.37 18.24
N ASN A 94 -15.37 -2.91 19.41
CA ASN A 94 -15.96 -2.56 20.70
C ASN A 94 -15.31 -1.33 21.36
N MET A 95 -14.20 -0.83 20.81
CA MET A 95 -13.45 0.33 21.29
C MET A 95 -13.75 1.56 20.43
N THR A 96 -13.78 2.73 21.06
CA THR A 96 -13.80 4.02 20.34
C THR A 96 -12.50 4.24 19.57
N VAL A 97 -12.44 5.27 18.74
CA VAL A 97 -11.20 5.69 18.06
C VAL A 97 -10.09 5.96 19.09
N ARG A 98 -10.39 6.74 20.11
CA ARG A 98 -9.47 7.06 21.21
C ARG A 98 -8.96 5.80 21.92
N GLU A 99 -9.86 4.88 22.24
CA GLU A 99 -9.50 3.63 22.90
C GLU A 99 -8.65 2.72 22.03
N ASN A 100 -8.91 2.63 20.71
CA ASN A 100 -8.06 1.91 19.75
C ASN A 100 -6.62 2.42 19.76
N LEU A 101 -6.44 3.75 19.78
CA LEU A 101 -5.11 4.37 19.84
C LEU A 101 -4.47 4.17 21.20
N ALA A 102 -5.25 4.38 22.30
CA ALA A 102 -4.77 4.25 23.64
C ALA A 102 -4.32 2.81 23.98
N PHE A 103 -5.00 1.80 23.43
CA PHE A 103 -4.60 0.41 23.56
C PHE A 103 -3.22 0.17 22.93
N ALA A 104 -2.99 0.71 21.73
CA ALA A 104 -1.70 0.56 21.06
C ALA A 104 -0.57 1.37 21.72
N ALA A 105 -0.90 2.49 22.38
CA ALA A 105 0.03 3.33 23.12
C ALA A 105 0.34 2.80 24.54
N GLU A 106 -0.11 1.60 24.89
CA GLU A 106 0.17 1.03 26.21
C GLU A 106 1.68 0.90 26.44
N GLY A 107 2.11 1.31 27.66
CA GLY A 107 3.54 1.36 27.99
C GLY A 107 4.27 2.65 27.59
N GLN A 108 3.63 3.57 26.84
CA GLN A 108 4.22 4.88 26.56
C GLN A 108 4.02 5.81 27.77
N ALA A 109 5.10 6.48 28.21
CA ALA A 109 5.05 7.36 29.37
C ALA A 109 4.11 8.57 29.17
N ASP A 110 3.98 9.05 27.93
CA ASP A 110 3.17 10.19 27.52
C ASP A 110 1.92 9.77 26.73
N LYS A 111 1.36 8.59 27.02
CA LYS A 111 0.23 7.96 26.32
C LYS A 111 -0.91 8.93 25.96
N LYS A 112 -1.38 9.74 26.92
CA LYS A 112 -2.50 10.68 26.69
C LYS A 112 -2.14 11.77 25.68
N GLN A 113 -0.94 12.33 25.80
CA GLN A 113 -0.45 13.36 24.89
C GLN A 113 -0.29 12.80 23.48
N LEU A 114 0.38 11.65 23.35
CA LEU A 114 0.59 10.95 22.06
C LEU A 114 -0.74 10.65 21.35
N VAL A 115 -1.74 10.12 22.08
CA VAL A 115 -3.06 9.85 21.51
C VAL A 115 -3.71 11.12 20.97
N ASN A 116 -3.67 12.23 21.73
CA ASN A 116 -4.23 13.51 21.27
C ASN A 116 -3.47 14.07 20.06
N GLU A 117 -2.15 14.00 20.05
CA GLU A 117 -1.33 14.41 18.90
C GLU A 117 -1.68 13.62 17.62
N LEU A 118 -1.85 12.30 17.74
CA LEU A 118 -2.24 11.44 16.61
C LEU A 118 -3.68 11.71 16.15
N LEU A 119 -4.61 11.96 17.06
CA LEU A 119 -5.99 12.33 16.72
C LEU A 119 -6.02 13.64 15.90
N VAL A 120 -5.23 14.62 16.27
CA VAL A 120 -5.13 15.88 15.53
C VAL A 120 -4.41 15.68 14.19
N ALA A 121 -3.24 15.04 14.21
CA ALA A 121 -2.41 14.85 13.00
C ALA A 121 -3.13 14.07 11.89
N LEU A 122 -4.06 13.18 12.25
CA LEU A 122 -4.82 12.34 11.31
C LEU A 122 -6.28 12.81 11.14
N GLU A 123 -6.60 14.02 11.60
CA GLU A 123 -7.94 14.63 11.50
C GLU A 123 -9.05 13.72 12.08
N LEU A 124 -8.79 13.14 13.24
CA LEU A 124 -9.69 12.22 13.95
C LEU A 124 -10.27 12.81 15.24
N ALA A 125 -9.95 14.07 15.59
CA ALA A 125 -10.31 14.68 16.86
C ALA A 125 -11.83 14.65 17.13
N GLU A 126 -12.66 15.01 16.14
CA GLU A 126 -14.11 15.00 16.24
C GLU A 126 -14.73 13.59 16.26
N LEU A 127 -13.94 12.59 15.86
CA LEU A 127 -14.35 11.20 15.80
C LEU A 127 -13.84 10.38 16.99
N ALA A 128 -13.10 11.01 17.91
CA ALA A 128 -12.38 10.33 18.98
C ALA A 128 -13.25 9.39 19.83
N GLU A 129 -14.50 9.78 20.09
CA GLU A 129 -15.45 9.01 20.89
C GLU A 129 -16.38 8.12 20.05
N ARG A 130 -16.19 8.07 18.71
CA ARG A 130 -16.95 7.21 17.82
C ARG A 130 -16.32 5.81 17.75
N ARG A 131 -17.16 4.79 17.48
CA ARG A 131 -16.72 3.41 17.24
C ARG A 131 -16.51 3.16 15.75
N PRO A 132 -15.67 2.19 15.36
CA PRO A 132 -15.38 1.88 13.96
C PRO A 132 -16.61 1.65 13.08
N ALA A 133 -17.67 1.04 13.60
CA ALA A 133 -18.86 0.70 12.84
C ALA A 133 -19.61 1.89 12.21
N VAL A 134 -19.43 3.11 12.73
CA VAL A 134 -20.08 4.33 12.22
C VAL A 134 -19.15 5.21 11.40
N LEU A 135 -17.93 4.74 11.11
CA LEU A 135 -16.91 5.45 10.35
C LEU A 135 -16.92 5.04 8.88
N SER A 136 -16.64 6.00 7.99
CA SER A 136 -16.36 5.69 6.58
C SER A 136 -15.06 4.88 6.44
N GLY A 137 -14.88 4.18 5.32
CA GLY A 137 -13.65 3.41 5.06
C GLY A 137 -12.37 4.24 5.18
N GLY A 138 -12.35 5.47 4.64
CA GLY A 138 -11.21 6.37 4.79
C GLY A 138 -10.97 6.84 6.23
N GLN A 139 -12.03 6.99 7.04
CA GLN A 139 -11.90 7.29 8.47
C GLN A 139 -11.35 6.08 9.23
N GLN A 140 -11.85 4.88 8.96
CA GLN A 140 -11.35 3.63 9.57
C GLN A 140 -9.87 3.43 9.26
N GLN A 141 -9.48 3.72 8.04
CA GLN A 141 -8.08 3.64 7.62
C GLN A 141 -7.19 4.63 8.38
N ARG A 142 -7.62 5.90 8.53
CA ARG A 142 -6.89 6.88 9.35
C ARG A 142 -6.74 6.41 10.80
N VAL A 143 -7.76 5.78 11.36
CA VAL A 143 -7.70 5.17 12.71
C VAL A 143 -6.68 4.03 12.74
N ALA A 144 -6.65 3.15 11.73
CA ALA A 144 -5.69 2.05 11.66
C ALA A 144 -4.24 2.58 11.56
N LEU A 145 -4.02 3.63 10.75
CA LEU A 145 -2.72 4.29 10.66
C LEU A 145 -2.32 4.95 11.99
N ALA A 146 -3.25 5.70 12.63
CA ALA A 146 -3.02 6.30 13.94
C ALA A 146 -2.64 5.25 15.00
N ARG A 147 -3.36 4.12 15.00
CA ARG A 147 -3.09 3.01 15.92
C ARG A 147 -1.72 2.38 15.67
N ALA A 148 -1.33 2.20 14.41
CA ALA A 148 -0.01 1.69 14.07
C ALA A 148 1.12 2.64 14.55
N LEU A 149 0.91 3.95 14.46
CA LEU A 149 1.85 4.99 14.90
C LEU A 149 1.92 5.16 16.43
N ALA A 150 0.85 4.81 17.15
CA ALA A 150 0.77 4.95 18.62
C ALA A 150 1.83 4.14 19.37
N ARG A 151 2.43 3.14 18.73
CA ARG A 151 3.57 2.38 19.25
C ARG A 151 4.93 3.07 19.02
N ARG A 152 4.95 4.25 18.35
CA ARG A 152 6.18 4.92 17.90
C ARG A 152 7.12 3.99 17.13
N PRO A 153 6.61 3.35 16.06
CA PRO A 153 7.39 2.38 15.32
C PRO A 153 8.54 3.06 14.57
N ARG A 154 9.62 2.33 14.31
CA ARG A 154 10.66 2.72 13.34
C ARG A 154 10.41 2.13 11.95
N LEU A 155 9.61 1.08 11.88
CA LEU A 155 9.20 0.40 10.64
C LEU A 155 7.67 0.41 10.55
N LEU A 156 7.14 0.88 9.43
CA LEU A 156 5.71 0.87 9.12
C LEU A 156 5.45 -0.07 7.95
N LEU A 157 4.59 -1.05 8.15
CA LEU A 157 4.17 -2.02 7.14
C LEU A 157 2.72 -1.76 6.76
N LEU A 158 2.48 -1.55 5.47
CA LEU A 158 1.17 -1.16 4.92
C LEU A 158 0.76 -2.17 3.84
N ASP A 159 -0.31 -2.93 4.10
CA ASP A 159 -0.81 -3.95 3.18
C ASP A 159 -2.04 -3.41 2.44
N GLU A 160 -1.84 -2.92 1.21
CA GLU A 160 -2.87 -2.32 0.34
C GLU A 160 -3.77 -1.28 1.06
N PRO A 161 -3.19 -0.32 1.77
CA PRO A 161 -3.96 0.52 2.68
C PRO A 161 -5.00 1.41 1.98
N LEU A 162 -4.87 1.69 0.68
CA LEU A 162 -5.72 2.64 -0.05
C LEU A 162 -6.64 1.97 -1.11
N ALA A 163 -6.62 0.63 -1.21
CA ALA A 163 -7.28 -0.09 -2.30
C ALA A 163 -8.81 0.09 -2.37
N ALA A 164 -9.47 0.17 -1.20
CA ALA A 164 -10.94 0.22 -1.11
C ALA A 164 -11.54 1.64 -1.13
N LEU A 165 -10.74 2.67 -1.47
CA LEU A 165 -11.15 4.06 -1.36
C LEU A 165 -11.47 4.69 -2.71
N ASP A 166 -12.42 5.62 -2.72
CA ASP A 166 -12.66 6.51 -3.84
C ASP A 166 -11.44 7.41 -4.12
N LEU A 167 -11.35 7.95 -5.32
CA LEU A 167 -10.19 8.73 -5.75
C LEU A 167 -9.92 9.98 -4.89
N PRO A 168 -10.90 10.84 -4.53
CA PRO A 168 -10.65 11.99 -3.68
C PRO A 168 -10.11 11.62 -2.30
N THR A 169 -10.71 10.64 -1.65
CA THR A 169 -10.28 10.14 -0.34
C THR A 169 -8.87 9.52 -0.40
N ARG A 170 -8.59 8.75 -1.45
CA ARG A 170 -7.27 8.15 -1.70
C ARG A 170 -6.18 9.21 -1.83
N LEU A 171 -6.40 10.24 -2.65
CA LEU A 171 -5.43 11.33 -2.85
C LEU A 171 -5.13 12.09 -1.55
N ARG A 172 -6.16 12.36 -0.75
CA ARG A 172 -5.99 12.99 0.57
C ARG A 172 -5.17 12.13 1.51
N LEU A 173 -5.46 10.83 1.56
CA LEU A 173 -4.73 9.90 2.44
C LEU A 173 -3.29 9.64 1.99
N GLN A 174 -3.00 9.69 0.70
CA GLN A 174 -1.62 9.68 0.21
C GLN A 174 -0.82 10.88 0.75
N GLN A 175 -1.43 12.08 0.79
CA GLN A 175 -0.80 13.26 1.37
C GLN A 175 -0.54 13.09 2.87
N VAL A 176 -1.55 12.61 3.61
CA VAL A 176 -1.41 12.32 5.05
C VAL A 176 -0.31 11.29 5.30
N LEU A 177 -0.26 10.22 4.50
CA LEU A 177 0.76 9.18 4.64
C LEU A 177 2.17 9.72 4.36
N ALA A 178 2.34 10.54 3.31
CA ALA A 178 3.61 11.18 3.00
C ALA A 178 4.08 12.14 4.12
N GLU A 179 3.14 12.90 4.69
CA GLU A 179 3.43 13.80 5.81
C GLU A 179 3.83 13.02 7.07
N VAL A 180 3.07 11.99 7.43
CA VAL A 180 3.34 11.12 8.56
C VAL A 180 4.69 10.41 8.41
N HIS A 181 4.96 9.83 7.23
CA HIS A 181 6.24 9.18 6.93
C HIS A 181 7.41 10.12 7.17
N ARG A 182 7.34 11.36 6.67
CA ARG A 182 8.39 12.37 6.82
C ARG A 182 8.50 12.89 8.27
N ARG A 183 7.35 13.20 8.91
CA ARG A 183 7.30 13.78 10.26
C ARG A 183 7.87 12.83 11.32
N PHE A 184 7.60 11.54 11.18
CA PHE A 184 8.05 10.52 12.14
C PHE A 184 9.30 9.75 11.67
N GLU A 185 9.94 10.20 10.57
CA GLU A 185 11.16 9.60 10.00
C GLU A 185 11.06 8.07 9.85
N LEU A 186 9.91 7.60 9.35
CA LEU A 186 9.60 6.18 9.28
C LEU A 186 10.36 5.49 8.15
N THR A 187 10.85 4.28 8.39
CA THR A 187 11.11 3.34 7.31
C THR A 187 9.79 2.66 6.97
N THR A 188 9.35 2.70 5.72
CA THR A 188 8.02 2.21 5.34
C THR A 188 8.11 1.18 4.23
N ILE A 189 7.36 0.08 4.34
CA ILE A 189 7.10 -0.85 3.25
C ILE A 189 5.61 -0.78 2.93
N LEU A 190 5.31 -0.41 1.69
CA LEU A 190 3.95 -0.24 1.16
C LEU A 190 3.68 -1.30 0.10
N ILE A 191 2.67 -2.14 0.28
CA ILE A 191 2.12 -2.91 -0.83
C ILE A 191 1.09 -2.06 -1.54
N SER A 192 1.27 -1.88 -2.85
CA SER A 192 0.30 -1.22 -3.71
C SER A 192 0.36 -1.80 -5.12
N HIS A 193 -0.77 -1.79 -5.80
CA HIS A 193 -0.91 -2.12 -7.22
C HIS A 193 -1.20 -0.87 -8.08
N ASP A 194 -1.34 0.31 -7.47
CA ASP A 194 -1.60 1.58 -8.15
C ASP A 194 -0.27 2.28 -8.51
N PRO A 195 0.09 2.38 -9.82
CA PRO A 195 1.34 3.01 -10.24
C PRO A 195 1.43 4.49 -9.84
N ALA A 196 0.30 5.20 -9.78
CA ALA A 196 0.28 6.61 -9.40
C ALA A 196 0.59 6.79 -7.91
N GLU A 197 0.06 5.90 -7.05
CA GLU A 197 0.39 5.84 -5.63
C GLU A 197 1.87 5.54 -5.42
N ILE A 198 2.39 4.51 -6.09
CA ILE A 198 3.80 4.11 -6.01
C ILE A 198 4.71 5.27 -6.43
N THR A 199 4.43 5.92 -7.55
CA THR A 199 5.24 7.03 -8.06
C THR A 199 5.22 8.24 -7.13
N ARG A 200 4.09 8.49 -6.47
CA ARG A 200 3.93 9.63 -5.54
C ARG A 200 4.62 9.43 -4.20
N LEU A 201 4.59 8.21 -3.67
CA LEU A 201 5.00 7.93 -2.29
C LEU A 201 6.39 7.28 -2.19
N ALA A 202 6.70 6.33 -3.07
CA ALA A 202 7.87 5.51 -2.92
C ALA A 202 9.13 6.13 -3.52
N SER A 203 10.25 5.97 -2.84
CA SER A 203 11.57 6.29 -3.38
C SER A 203 12.13 5.12 -4.21
N ARG A 204 11.69 3.90 -3.93
CA ARG A 204 12.13 2.68 -4.61
C ARG A 204 10.98 1.68 -4.69
N VAL A 205 10.98 0.85 -5.74
CA VAL A 205 9.96 -0.16 -5.97
C VAL A 205 10.60 -1.54 -6.17
N VAL A 206 9.95 -2.54 -5.60
CA VAL A 206 10.22 -3.97 -5.84
C VAL A 206 9.03 -4.56 -6.57
N GLU A 207 9.25 -5.14 -7.72
CA GLU A 207 8.28 -5.98 -8.40
C GLU A 207 8.52 -7.43 -7.99
N LEU A 208 7.53 -7.99 -7.29
CA LEU A 208 7.55 -9.37 -6.83
C LEU A 208 6.74 -10.25 -7.79
N GLU A 209 7.37 -11.27 -8.33
CA GLU A 209 6.72 -12.23 -9.21
C GLU A 209 7.13 -13.65 -8.81
N LEU A 210 6.15 -14.55 -8.72
CA LEU A 210 6.37 -15.97 -8.39
C LEU A 210 7.19 -16.20 -7.12
N GLY A 211 7.12 -15.28 -6.15
CA GLY A 211 7.88 -15.36 -4.89
C GLY A 211 9.32 -14.81 -4.96
N GLN A 212 9.71 -14.22 -6.08
CA GLN A 212 11.07 -13.69 -6.29
C GLN A 212 11.03 -12.22 -6.70
N VAL A 213 12.13 -11.52 -6.45
CA VAL A 213 12.31 -10.13 -6.93
C VAL A 213 12.63 -10.15 -8.41
N ARG A 214 11.69 -9.70 -9.24
CA ARG A 214 11.88 -9.55 -10.69
C ARG A 214 12.62 -8.25 -11.02
N ARG A 215 12.24 -7.17 -10.34
CA ARG A 215 12.81 -5.84 -10.55
C ARG A 215 12.96 -5.09 -9.22
N LEU A 216 14.04 -4.35 -9.11
CA LEU A 216 14.30 -3.42 -8.01
C LEU A 216 14.86 -2.13 -8.62
N GLY A 217 14.24 -1.00 -8.34
CA GLY A 217 14.67 0.28 -8.89
C GLY A 217 13.77 1.44 -8.49
N PRO A 218 13.98 2.63 -9.08
CA PRO A 218 13.09 3.76 -8.87
C PRO A 218 11.70 3.44 -9.43
N PRO A 219 10.64 4.10 -8.90
CA PRO A 219 9.31 4.05 -9.50
C PRO A 219 9.37 4.49 -10.97
N VAL A 220 8.62 3.78 -11.82
CA VAL A 220 8.41 4.22 -13.20
C VAL A 220 7.12 5.00 -13.22
N ALA A 221 7.19 6.25 -13.64
CA ALA A 221 5.98 7.03 -13.85
C ALA A 221 5.05 6.27 -14.83
N PRO A 222 3.75 6.19 -14.56
CA PRO A 222 2.82 5.65 -15.54
C PRO A 222 3.03 6.40 -16.85
N ALA A 223 3.09 5.67 -17.97
CA ALA A 223 3.15 6.29 -19.26
C ALA A 223 2.03 7.32 -19.37
N ALA A 224 2.35 8.52 -19.80
CA ALA A 224 1.31 9.52 -20.04
C ALA A 224 0.25 8.87 -20.95
N PRO A 225 -1.04 9.01 -20.63
CA PRO A 225 -2.08 8.40 -21.43
C PRO A 225 -1.92 8.85 -22.89
N ALA A 226 -1.85 7.90 -23.78
CA ALA A 226 -1.67 8.20 -25.19
C ALA A 226 -2.93 8.95 -25.69
N ARG A 227 -2.71 10.12 -26.27
CA ARG A 227 -3.77 10.84 -26.96
C ARG A 227 -3.84 10.34 -28.38
N VAL A 228 -4.92 9.73 -28.74
CA VAL A 228 -5.17 9.24 -30.10
C VAL A 228 -6.30 10.06 -30.70
N VAL A 229 -6.07 10.63 -31.86
CA VAL A 229 -7.12 11.32 -32.60
C VAL A 229 -7.89 10.26 -33.39
N GLY A 230 -9.19 10.16 -33.13
CA GLY A 230 -10.08 9.26 -33.84
C GLY A 230 -11.15 10.05 -34.58
N ARG A 231 -11.62 9.53 -35.71
CA ARG A 231 -12.69 10.13 -36.50
C ARG A 231 -14.04 9.48 -36.18
N VAL A 232 -15.04 10.28 -35.90
CA VAL A 232 -16.40 9.79 -35.61
C VAL A 232 -17.03 9.27 -36.88
N LEU A 233 -17.36 7.97 -36.91
CA LEU A 233 -18.03 7.30 -38.04
C LEU A 233 -19.55 7.35 -37.94
N ALA A 234 -20.09 7.21 -36.73
CA ALA A 234 -21.54 7.17 -36.49
C ALA A 234 -21.89 7.59 -35.07
N MET A 235 -23.06 8.15 -34.90
CA MET A 235 -23.72 8.36 -33.61
C MET A 235 -24.61 7.14 -33.31
N LEU A 236 -24.46 6.58 -32.12
CA LEU A 236 -25.21 5.42 -31.65
C LEU A 236 -26.24 5.82 -30.58
N PRO A 237 -27.30 5.02 -30.38
CA PRO A 237 -28.25 5.27 -29.31
C PRO A 237 -27.61 5.41 -27.95
N GLY A 238 -28.13 6.30 -27.11
CA GLY A 238 -27.65 6.53 -25.75
C GLY A 238 -26.40 7.42 -25.62
N GLY A 239 -26.12 8.27 -26.64
CA GLY A 239 -25.03 9.24 -26.60
C GLY A 239 -23.65 8.58 -26.79
N ARG A 240 -23.60 7.40 -27.43
CA ARG A 240 -22.37 6.75 -27.83
C ARG A 240 -21.94 7.14 -29.24
N LEU A 241 -20.65 7.15 -29.47
CA LEU A 241 -20.05 7.43 -30.76
C LEU A 241 -19.24 6.21 -31.21
N ARG A 242 -19.34 5.86 -32.50
CA ARG A 242 -18.41 4.91 -33.11
C ARG A 242 -17.27 5.71 -33.74
N VAL A 243 -16.05 5.43 -33.33
CA VAL A 243 -14.87 6.20 -33.68
C VAL A 243 -13.82 5.28 -34.29
N GLN A 244 -13.31 5.68 -35.44
CA GLN A 244 -12.19 4.99 -36.11
C GLN A 244 -10.88 5.59 -35.62
N LEU A 245 -10.00 4.73 -35.10
CA LEU A 245 -8.65 5.09 -34.71
C LEU A 245 -7.67 5.00 -35.89
N PRO A 246 -6.50 5.63 -35.79
CA PRO A 246 -5.41 5.39 -36.73
C PRO A 246 -5.09 3.89 -36.83
N GLY A 247 -5.00 3.38 -38.06
CA GLY A 247 -4.84 1.93 -38.26
C GLY A 247 -6.14 1.16 -38.51
N GLY A 248 -7.29 1.85 -38.54
CA GLY A 248 -8.57 1.27 -38.95
C GLY A 248 -9.38 0.57 -37.85
N THR A 249 -8.88 0.51 -36.63
CA THR A 249 -9.60 -0.05 -35.47
C THR A 249 -10.79 0.83 -35.10
N GLU A 250 -11.98 0.25 -34.94
CA GLU A 250 -13.16 0.96 -34.47
C GLU A 250 -13.39 0.70 -32.98
N VAL A 251 -13.76 1.77 -32.26
CA VAL A 251 -14.10 1.73 -30.83
C VAL A 251 -15.40 2.48 -30.58
N GLU A 252 -16.17 2.06 -29.54
CA GLU A 252 -17.33 2.80 -29.08
C GLU A 252 -17.00 3.58 -27.82
N VAL A 253 -17.29 4.88 -27.81
CA VAL A 253 -17.02 5.79 -26.70
C VAL A 253 -18.26 6.64 -26.39
N ASN A 254 -18.38 7.10 -25.16
CA ASN A 254 -19.41 8.08 -24.80
C ASN A 254 -18.94 9.48 -25.20
N GLY A 255 -19.80 10.26 -25.84
CA GLY A 255 -19.45 11.61 -26.26
C GLY A 255 -20.55 12.31 -27.04
N THR A 256 -20.30 13.57 -27.38
CA THR A 256 -21.23 14.45 -28.10
C THR A 256 -20.51 15.13 -29.26
N ALA A 257 -20.05 14.38 -30.23
CA ALA A 257 -19.42 14.94 -31.45
C ALA A 257 -20.21 14.49 -32.70
N GLY A 258 -20.18 15.29 -33.77
CA GLY A 258 -20.82 15.01 -35.04
C GLY A 258 -20.10 13.95 -35.86
N VAL A 259 -20.85 13.28 -36.76
CA VAL A 259 -20.23 12.33 -37.73
C VAL A 259 -19.26 13.07 -38.64
N GLY A 260 -18.06 12.55 -38.76
CA GLY A 260 -16.96 13.16 -39.54
C GLY A 260 -16.02 14.05 -38.74
N GLU A 261 -16.39 14.42 -37.50
CA GLU A 261 -15.50 15.18 -36.62
C GLU A 261 -14.36 14.33 -36.09
N GLU A 262 -13.22 14.98 -35.83
CA GLU A 262 -12.08 14.39 -35.11
C GLU A 262 -12.21 14.64 -33.61
N ILE A 263 -12.08 13.58 -32.83
CA ILE A 263 -12.05 13.66 -31.36
C ILE A 263 -10.75 13.11 -30.81
N VAL A 264 -10.29 13.71 -29.72
CA VAL A 264 -9.10 13.24 -29.00
C VAL A 264 -9.56 12.24 -27.94
N LEU A 265 -9.17 11.00 -28.11
CA LEU A 265 -9.38 9.94 -27.11
C LEU A 265 -8.13 9.80 -26.25
N THR A 266 -8.36 9.70 -24.95
CA THR A 266 -7.31 9.35 -24.01
C THR A 266 -7.33 7.84 -23.82
N VAL A 267 -6.27 7.17 -24.22
CA VAL A 267 -6.12 5.71 -24.11
C VAL A 267 -5.12 5.43 -23.01
N ASP A 268 -5.56 4.74 -21.97
CA ASP A 268 -4.62 4.19 -20.99
C ASP A 268 -3.83 3.05 -21.65
N VAL A 269 -2.57 3.33 -21.93
CA VAL A 269 -1.68 2.29 -22.44
C VAL A 269 -1.29 1.42 -21.25
N ALA A 270 -1.91 0.25 -21.15
CA ALA A 270 -1.43 -0.76 -20.21
C ALA A 270 0.05 -1.03 -20.53
N PRO A 271 0.95 -1.05 -19.54
CA PRO A 271 2.34 -1.40 -19.79
C PRO A 271 2.35 -2.78 -20.45
N THR A 272 2.94 -2.86 -21.63
CA THR A 272 3.17 -4.13 -22.33
C THR A 272 3.99 -5.03 -21.38
N LEU A 273 3.42 -6.18 -21.03
CA LEU A 273 4.01 -7.21 -20.17
C LEU A 273 5.31 -7.78 -20.75
#